data_5cf8011c0988dc03552fdaa250909748
#
_entry.id   5cf8011c0988dc03552fdaa250909748
#
_cell.length_a   1.000
_cell.length_b   1.000
_cell.length_c   1.000
_cell.angle_alpha   90.00
_cell.angle_beta   90.00
_cell.angle_gamma   90.00
#
_symmetry.space_group_name_H-M   'P 1'
#
loop_
_entity.id
_entity.type
_entity.pdbx_description
1 polymer ?
#
loop_
_entity_poly.entity_id
_entity_poly.type
_entity_poly.pdbx_seq_one_letter_code
_entity_poly.pdbx_strand_id
1 'polypeptide(L)'
;MKSVNRICLMMILCCVCCINIAQAAVNPKPFVIPELKEWKGNEGKFIPTEQTRIVYPKGNSELQRIARMLADDCNTLFNHTPQIVEGKGKKGDLILSLKKDKSLGQEGYAIRVTDRIELTAPKAIGVYWGTRTLLQIAEQNKEDLALPKGEIRDYPDYAMRGFMIDCGRKFIPMSYLRDYVKIMAYYKMNTLQIHLNDNGFKQYFEQDWNKTYAAFRLESDTYPGLTARDGFYTKKEFIDLQKLAEECFVEIIPEIDAPAHTLAFSHYKPEIGSKEYGMDHLDLFNPETYKFMDGLFKEYLEGEEPVFRGPRVHIGTDEYSNKDKKVVEKFREFTDHYIRYVEGFGKQACVWGALTHAKGETPVKAENVIMSAWYNGYAEPKEMVKQGYKLISIPDGFLYIVPAAGYYYDYLNTEELYNSWTPAHVGKAVFEEKDPAILGGMFAVWNDHVGNGISTKDIHHRTFPALQTLAVKMWTGTATSLPYNEFNRMRETLSEAPGVNQMGRIGNAPGLVYEQANVAPKSRTPHREIGYGYRVTFDVEGAAETPGTELFRSPDAVFYLSDPIRGMLGFARDGYLNTFSYNIQPGQRLNIGIEGDNLSLIHISEPTRRS
;
A
#
# COMPACT_ATOMS: atom_id res chain seq x y z
N MET A 1 14.25 24.77 79.44
CA MET A 1 13.28 25.33 78.47
C MET A 1 13.79 25.54 77.01
N LYS A 2 15.05 25.22 76.70
CA LYS A 2 15.55 25.35 75.28
C LYS A 2 15.59 24.05 74.48
N SER A 3 15.27 22.92 75.08
CA SER A 3 15.31 21.60 74.37
C SER A 3 13.94 21.13 73.84
N VAL A 4 12.85 21.59 74.39
CA VAL A 4 11.49 21.17 74.00
C VAL A 4 11.01 21.88 72.71
N ASN A 5 11.46 23.12 72.45
CA ASN A 5 11.10 23.86 71.24
C ASN A 5 11.79 23.36 69.95
N ARG A 6 12.89 22.61 70.04
CA ARG A 6 13.56 22.03 68.87
C ARG A 6 12.92 20.75 68.42
N ILE A 7 12.29 19.98 69.28
CA ILE A 7 11.62 18.73 68.98
C ILE A 7 10.26 19.01 68.32
N CYS A 8 9.51 20.02 68.77
CA CYS A 8 8.23 20.40 68.10
C CYS A 8 8.45 21.03 66.71
N LEU A 9 9.57 21.77 66.51
CA LEU A 9 9.84 22.35 65.19
C LEU A 9 10.31 21.27 64.16
N MET A 10 11.01 20.23 64.63
CA MET A 10 11.38 19.10 63.76
C MET A 10 10.20 18.17 63.42
N MET A 11 9.24 18.00 64.32
CA MET A 11 8.01 17.22 64.00
C MET A 11 7.07 17.97 63.05
N ILE A 12 7.00 19.29 63.11
CA ILE A 12 6.21 20.09 62.17
C ILE A 12 6.90 20.14 60.79
N LEU A 13 8.22 20.14 60.69
CA LEU A 13 8.95 20.05 59.42
C LEU A 13 8.87 18.64 58.80
N CYS A 14 8.80 17.56 59.59
CA CYS A 14 8.60 16.19 59.06
C CYS A 14 7.16 15.92 58.58
N CYS A 15 6.14 16.60 59.12
CA CYS A 15 4.75 16.43 58.63
C CYS A 15 4.41 17.26 57.39
N VAL A 16 5.22 18.26 57.02
CA VAL A 16 5.01 19.06 55.79
C VAL A 16 5.68 18.41 54.57
N CYS A 17 6.57 17.43 54.74
CA CYS A 17 7.26 16.77 53.62
C CYS A 17 6.60 15.50 53.08
N CYS A 18 5.41 15.11 53.55
CA CYS A 18 4.74 13.88 53.10
C CYS A 18 3.34 14.06 52.46
N ILE A 19 3.00 15.27 52.02
CA ILE A 19 1.90 15.44 51.09
C ILE A 19 2.51 15.70 49.69
N ASN A 20 3.22 14.70 49.14
CA ASN A 20 3.29 14.55 47.73
C ASN A 20 1.87 14.09 47.30
N ILE A 21 0.98 15.08 47.09
CA ILE A 21 -0.17 14.84 46.22
C ILE A 21 0.47 14.49 44.90
N ALA A 22 0.57 13.19 44.60
CA ALA A 22 0.86 12.72 43.25
C ALA A 22 -0.24 13.32 42.37
N GLN A 23 0.01 14.49 41.83
CA GLN A 23 -0.87 15.09 40.84
C GLN A 23 -0.92 14.06 39.73
N ALA A 24 -2.11 13.42 39.55
CA ALA A 24 -2.25 12.38 38.56
C ALA A 24 -1.85 12.96 37.20
N ALA A 25 -0.90 12.31 36.55
CA ALA A 25 -0.30 12.85 35.33
C ALA A 25 -1.33 12.80 34.21
N VAL A 26 -1.48 13.91 33.52
CA VAL A 26 -2.30 14.01 32.30
C VAL A 26 -1.73 13.05 31.25
N ASN A 27 -2.59 12.27 30.58
CA ASN A 27 -2.17 11.31 29.57
C ASN A 27 -1.41 11.98 28.42
N PRO A 28 -0.24 11.47 28.03
CA PRO A 28 0.47 11.91 26.85
C PRO A 28 -0.32 11.58 25.58
N LYS A 29 0.04 12.23 24.48
CA LYS A 29 -0.55 11.96 23.16
C LYS A 29 -0.27 10.50 22.75
N PRO A 30 -1.30 9.68 22.44
CA PRO A 30 -1.09 8.32 22.02
C PRO A 30 -0.44 8.27 20.64
N PHE A 31 0.39 7.25 20.43
CA PHE A 31 0.96 7.01 19.11
C PHE A 31 -0.07 6.36 18.20
N VAL A 32 -0.26 6.89 16.99
CA VAL A 32 -1.02 6.32 15.89
C VAL A 32 -0.45 6.77 14.56
N ILE A 33 -0.73 6.05 13.51
CA ILE A 33 -0.38 6.41 12.13
C ILE A 33 -1.66 6.53 11.30
N PRO A 34 -1.92 7.69 10.69
CA PRO A 34 -1.21 8.98 10.81
C PRO A 34 -1.29 9.58 12.20
N GLU A 35 -0.30 10.41 12.53
CA GLU A 35 -0.23 11.11 13.81
C GLU A 35 -1.46 12.02 14.03
N LEU A 36 -1.98 12.04 15.26
CA LEU A 36 -3.13 12.90 15.60
C LEU A 36 -2.75 14.38 15.52
N LYS A 37 -3.62 15.17 14.92
CA LYS A 37 -3.44 16.63 14.86
C LYS A 37 -3.62 17.31 16.22
N GLU A 38 -4.71 16.98 16.91
CA GLU A 38 -5.05 17.61 18.18
C GLU A 38 -5.28 16.54 19.26
N TRP A 39 -4.63 16.69 20.38
CA TRP A 39 -4.82 15.86 21.57
C TRP A 39 -4.88 16.71 22.83
N LYS A 40 -5.91 16.47 23.65
CA LYS A 40 -6.03 17.03 24.99
C LYS A 40 -6.22 15.88 25.96
N GLY A 41 -5.12 15.50 26.65
CA GLY A 41 -5.14 14.43 27.64
C GLY A 41 -5.93 14.79 28.88
N ASN A 42 -6.54 13.79 29.50
CA ASN A 42 -7.11 13.83 30.85
C ASN A 42 -6.45 12.74 31.69
N GLU A 43 -6.77 12.69 32.98
CA GLU A 43 -6.26 11.66 33.88
C GLU A 43 -7.00 10.33 33.72
N GLY A 44 -6.26 9.21 33.85
CA GLY A 44 -6.80 7.87 33.88
C GLY A 44 -7.08 7.26 32.49
N LYS A 45 -7.59 6.04 32.49
CA LYS A 45 -7.83 5.25 31.29
C LYS A 45 -9.28 4.76 31.24
N PHE A 46 -9.78 4.48 30.02
CA PHE A 46 -10.95 3.67 29.78
C PHE A 46 -10.48 2.24 29.46
N ILE A 47 -10.95 1.27 30.21
CA ILE A 47 -10.63 -0.15 29.97
C ILE A 47 -11.91 -0.83 29.46
N PRO A 48 -11.93 -1.34 28.22
CA PRO A 48 -13.06 -2.11 27.72
C PRO A 48 -13.28 -3.39 28.56
N THR A 49 -14.51 -3.81 28.67
CA THR A 49 -14.92 -5.05 29.36
C THR A 49 -15.79 -5.89 28.43
N GLU A 50 -16.08 -7.13 28.82
CA GLU A 50 -17.03 -8.01 28.12
C GLU A 50 -18.42 -7.37 27.91
N GLN A 51 -18.76 -6.34 28.71
CA GLN A 51 -20.03 -5.61 28.60
C GLN A 51 -19.94 -4.36 27.73
N THR A 52 -18.75 -4.01 27.23
CA THR A 52 -18.57 -2.85 26.32
C THR A 52 -19.25 -3.14 24.99
N ARG A 53 -20.14 -2.21 24.59
CA ARG A 53 -20.93 -2.33 23.36
C ARG A 53 -20.54 -1.25 22.36
N ILE A 54 -20.69 -1.56 21.10
CA ILE A 54 -20.65 -0.55 20.01
C ILE A 54 -22.08 -0.12 19.75
N VAL A 55 -22.37 1.16 19.97
CA VAL A 55 -23.72 1.72 19.85
C VAL A 55 -23.77 2.70 18.69
N TYR A 56 -24.80 2.59 17.85
CA TYR A 56 -25.05 3.50 16.73
C TYR A 56 -26.50 4.00 16.73
N PRO A 57 -26.79 5.17 16.10
CA PRO A 57 -28.14 5.76 16.07
C PRO A 57 -29.14 4.91 15.27
N LYS A 58 -30.40 4.91 15.70
CA LYS A 58 -31.49 4.19 15.04
C LYS A 58 -31.63 4.57 13.57
N GLY A 59 -31.76 3.56 12.70
CA GLY A 59 -31.98 3.69 11.26
C GLY A 59 -30.77 4.15 10.44
N ASN A 60 -29.57 4.19 11.03
CA ASN A 60 -28.35 4.55 10.29
C ASN A 60 -27.60 3.31 9.81
N SER A 61 -27.85 2.88 8.57
CA SER A 61 -27.25 1.70 7.97
C SER A 61 -25.74 1.83 7.73
N GLU A 62 -25.23 3.04 7.42
CA GLU A 62 -23.79 3.25 7.25
C GLU A 62 -23.03 3.05 8.57
N LEU A 63 -23.52 3.64 9.66
CA LEU A 63 -22.91 3.46 10.98
C LEU A 63 -23.10 2.03 11.51
N GLN A 64 -24.21 1.36 11.16
CA GLN A 64 -24.38 -0.06 11.45
C GLN A 64 -23.29 -0.92 10.77
N ARG A 65 -23.00 -0.64 9.49
CA ARG A 65 -21.93 -1.32 8.75
C ARG A 65 -20.56 -1.08 9.40
N ILE A 66 -20.23 0.16 9.73
CA ILE A 66 -18.97 0.51 10.40
C ILE A 66 -18.88 -0.17 11.78
N ALA A 67 -19.97 -0.25 12.54
CA ALA A 67 -20.00 -0.93 13.83
C ALA A 67 -19.71 -2.44 13.68
N ARG A 68 -20.23 -3.10 12.63
CA ARG A 68 -19.92 -4.50 12.31
C ARG A 68 -18.44 -4.67 11.96
N MET A 69 -17.92 -3.84 11.04
CA MET A 69 -16.50 -3.89 10.67
C MET A 69 -15.60 -3.71 11.89
N LEU A 70 -15.93 -2.77 12.78
CA LEU A 70 -15.16 -2.56 14.01
C LEU A 70 -15.22 -3.77 14.96
N ALA A 71 -16.39 -4.41 15.10
CA ALA A 71 -16.53 -5.60 15.93
C ALA A 71 -15.73 -6.80 15.37
N ASP A 72 -15.76 -6.99 14.05
CA ASP A 72 -14.98 -8.02 13.34
C ASP A 72 -13.47 -7.76 13.47
N ASP A 73 -13.04 -6.51 13.36
CA ASP A 73 -11.65 -6.11 13.57
C ASP A 73 -11.19 -6.33 15.02
N CYS A 74 -12.03 -6.00 16.01
CA CYS A 74 -11.75 -6.30 17.42
C CYS A 74 -11.62 -7.80 17.67
N ASN A 75 -12.48 -8.61 17.06
CA ASN A 75 -12.36 -10.06 17.13
C ASN A 75 -11.03 -10.54 16.55
N THR A 76 -10.66 -10.03 15.40
CA THR A 76 -9.45 -10.43 14.67
C THR A 76 -8.17 -10.03 15.41
N LEU A 77 -8.11 -8.82 15.96
CA LEU A 77 -6.90 -8.28 16.63
C LEU A 77 -6.78 -8.73 18.09
N PHE A 78 -7.91 -8.87 18.79
CA PHE A 78 -7.95 -8.99 20.25
C PHE A 78 -8.71 -10.24 20.73
N ASN A 79 -9.25 -11.06 19.84
CA ASN A 79 -10.10 -12.20 20.16
C ASN A 79 -11.31 -11.82 21.06
N HIS A 80 -11.87 -10.63 20.81
CA HIS A 80 -13.01 -10.08 21.54
C HIS A 80 -13.99 -9.44 20.56
N THR A 81 -15.27 -9.87 20.61
CA THR A 81 -16.33 -9.36 19.73
C THR A 81 -17.32 -8.51 20.54
N PRO A 82 -17.22 -7.17 20.50
CA PRO A 82 -18.18 -6.29 21.18
C PRO A 82 -19.60 -6.47 20.64
N GLN A 83 -20.60 -6.43 21.52
CA GLN A 83 -22.00 -6.44 21.11
C GLN A 83 -22.34 -5.14 20.36
N ILE A 84 -23.02 -5.28 19.23
CA ILE A 84 -23.50 -4.14 18.43
C ILE A 84 -24.95 -3.84 18.82
N VAL A 85 -25.26 -2.58 19.13
CA VAL A 85 -26.58 -2.16 19.63
C VAL A 85 -27.05 -0.89 18.91
N GLU A 86 -28.26 -0.93 18.40
CA GLU A 86 -28.95 0.26 17.89
C GLU A 86 -29.62 1.03 19.04
N GLY A 87 -29.40 2.34 19.14
CA GLY A 87 -30.08 3.18 20.13
C GLY A 87 -29.21 4.20 20.84
N LYS A 88 -29.46 4.41 22.13
CA LYS A 88 -28.72 5.36 22.97
C LYS A 88 -27.63 4.64 23.76
N GLY A 89 -26.42 5.24 23.75
CA GLY A 89 -25.29 4.74 24.54
C GLY A 89 -25.40 5.14 26.01
N LYS A 90 -24.72 4.35 26.85
CA LYS A 90 -24.57 4.57 28.29
C LYS A 90 -23.09 4.56 28.70
N LYS A 91 -22.81 4.67 29.98
CA LYS A 91 -21.48 4.45 30.55
C LYS A 91 -20.95 3.05 30.15
N GLY A 92 -19.67 2.97 29.78
CA GLY A 92 -19.01 1.74 29.34
C GLY A 92 -19.15 1.44 27.84
N ASP A 93 -19.95 2.18 27.07
CA ASP A 93 -20.17 1.97 25.65
C ASP A 93 -19.15 2.75 24.78
N LEU A 94 -18.94 2.24 23.55
CA LEU A 94 -18.39 3.00 22.44
C LEU A 94 -19.55 3.45 21.54
N ILE A 95 -19.71 4.76 21.36
CA ILE A 95 -20.85 5.39 20.70
C ILE A 95 -20.38 6.02 19.39
N LEU A 96 -20.95 5.57 18.27
CA LEU A 96 -20.73 6.13 16.94
C LEU A 96 -21.86 7.10 16.61
N SER A 97 -21.53 8.29 16.10
CA SER A 97 -22.57 9.24 15.67
C SER A 97 -22.10 10.23 14.61
N LEU A 98 -23.04 10.75 13.84
CA LEU A 98 -22.79 11.83 12.88
C LEU A 98 -23.14 13.18 13.53
N LYS A 99 -22.20 14.12 13.44
CA LYS A 99 -22.37 15.48 13.96
C LYS A 99 -21.75 16.48 13.00
N LYS A 100 -22.51 17.48 12.58
CA LYS A 100 -22.01 18.56 11.71
C LYS A 100 -20.91 19.34 12.42
N ASP A 101 -19.73 19.36 11.85
CA ASP A 101 -18.59 20.21 12.24
C ASP A 101 -17.78 20.55 10.98
N LYS A 102 -17.93 21.79 10.51
CA LYS A 102 -17.26 22.23 9.27
C LYS A 102 -15.73 22.23 9.39
N SER A 103 -15.18 22.38 10.58
CA SER A 103 -13.74 22.44 10.81
C SER A 103 -13.05 21.07 10.66
N LEU A 104 -13.83 19.98 10.68
CA LEU A 104 -13.34 18.61 10.44
C LEU A 104 -13.36 18.23 8.94
N GLY A 105 -13.91 19.07 8.07
CA GLY A 105 -14.05 18.76 6.64
C GLY A 105 -14.95 17.55 6.38
N GLN A 106 -14.63 16.76 5.35
CA GLN A 106 -15.42 15.58 4.98
C GLN A 106 -14.95 14.30 5.69
N GLU A 107 -13.67 14.21 6.00
CA GLU A 107 -13.01 12.99 6.49
C GLU A 107 -12.56 13.07 7.95
N GLY A 108 -12.63 14.25 8.57
CA GLY A 108 -12.21 14.42 9.95
C GLY A 108 -13.20 13.82 10.95
N TYR A 109 -12.71 13.61 12.17
CA TYR A 109 -13.47 13.05 13.29
C TYR A 109 -13.02 13.65 14.62
N ALA A 110 -13.86 13.46 15.65
CA ALA A 110 -13.54 13.76 17.03
C ALA A 110 -13.84 12.53 17.91
N ILE A 111 -12.93 12.25 18.85
CA ILE A 111 -13.11 11.19 19.85
C ILE A 111 -13.00 11.81 21.23
N ARG A 112 -13.93 11.47 22.11
CA ARG A 112 -13.87 11.80 23.54
C ARG A 112 -13.89 10.51 24.35
N VAL A 113 -12.83 10.28 25.11
CA VAL A 113 -12.66 9.13 26.01
C VAL A 113 -12.84 9.60 27.44
N THR A 114 -13.88 9.11 28.11
CA THR A 114 -14.23 9.39 29.50
C THR A 114 -14.53 8.08 30.24
N ASP A 115 -15.69 7.93 30.84
CA ASP A 115 -16.26 6.63 31.27
C ASP A 115 -17.04 5.90 30.16
N ARG A 116 -17.01 6.47 28.97
CA ARG A 116 -17.44 5.93 27.68
C ARG A 116 -16.61 6.55 26.58
N ILE A 117 -16.69 5.99 25.38
CA ILE A 117 -16.03 6.51 24.18
C ILE A 117 -17.11 7.11 23.27
N GLU A 118 -16.95 8.35 22.86
CA GLU A 118 -17.82 9.02 21.90
C GLU A 118 -17.01 9.36 20.64
N LEU A 119 -17.30 8.68 19.54
CA LEU A 119 -16.72 8.94 18.22
C LEU A 119 -17.74 9.65 17.34
N THR A 120 -17.43 10.86 16.93
CA THR A 120 -18.30 11.72 16.12
C THR A 120 -17.56 12.20 14.87
N ALA A 121 -18.28 12.33 13.76
CA ALA A 121 -17.73 12.90 12.52
C ALA A 121 -18.86 13.56 11.68
N PRO A 122 -18.52 14.45 10.74
CA PRO A 122 -19.50 14.99 9.80
C PRO A 122 -20.07 13.95 8.82
N LYS A 123 -19.28 12.95 8.47
CA LYS A 123 -19.58 11.88 7.52
C LYS A 123 -19.15 10.51 8.05
N ALA A 124 -19.74 9.45 7.49
CA ALA A 124 -19.44 8.08 7.86
C ALA A 124 -17.95 7.71 7.68
N ILE A 125 -17.30 8.22 6.64
CA ILE A 125 -15.86 8.05 6.41
C ILE A 125 -15.01 8.54 7.58
N GLY A 126 -15.35 9.68 8.18
CA GLY A 126 -14.65 10.18 9.38
C GLY A 126 -14.85 9.28 10.59
N VAL A 127 -16.06 8.72 10.78
CA VAL A 127 -16.31 7.72 11.83
C VAL A 127 -15.43 6.48 11.58
N TYR A 128 -15.36 6.02 10.35
CA TYR A 128 -14.50 4.87 9.98
C TYR A 128 -13.03 5.14 10.31
N TRP A 129 -12.48 6.31 9.92
CA TRP A 129 -11.10 6.68 10.29
C TRP A 129 -10.88 6.75 11.80
N GLY A 130 -11.84 7.26 12.54
CA GLY A 130 -11.80 7.28 14.01
C GLY A 130 -11.73 5.87 14.61
N THR A 131 -12.41 4.87 14.02
CA THR A 131 -12.29 3.47 14.47
C THR A 131 -10.88 2.91 14.26
N ARG A 132 -10.19 3.27 13.16
CA ARG A 132 -8.79 2.88 12.93
C ARG A 132 -7.87 3.44 14.00
N THR A 133 -8.08 4.68 14.39
CA THR A 133 -7.36 5.32 15.51
C THR A 133 -7.58 4.57 16.83
N LEU A 134 -8.81 4.22 17.17
CA LEU A 134 -9.11 3.47 18.40
C LEU A 134 -8.44 2.10 18.41
N LEU A 135 -8.46 1.38 17.29
CA LEU A 135 -7.80 0.07 17.18
C LEU A 135 -6.28 0.19 17.36
N GLN A 136 -5.62 1.15 16.71
CA GLN A 136 -4.17 1.35 16.84
C GLN A 136 -3.76 1.73 18.27
N ILE A 137 -4.58 2.52 18.99
CA ILE A 137 -4.32 2.82 20.41
C ILE A 137 -4.46 1.56 21.27
N ALA A 138 -5.50 0.76 21.04
CA ALA A 138 -5.75 -0.48 21.77
C ALA A 138 -4.66 -1.53 21.52
N GLU A 139 -4.13 -1.63 20.29
CA GLU A 139 -3.04 -2.57 19.96
C GLU A 139 -1.77 -2.37 20.79
N GLN A 140 -1.50 -1.14 21.21
CA GLN A 140 -0.33 -0.83 22.01
C GLN A 140 -0.50 -1.18 23.51
N ASN A 141 -1.73 -1.52 23.90
CA ASN A 141 -2.10 -1.92 25.26
C ASN A 141 -2.83 -3.28 25.21
N LYS A 142 -2.22 -4.29 24.58
CA LYS A 142 -2.85 -5.61 24.32
C LYS A 142 -3.33 -6.35 25.55
N GLU A 143 -2.77 -6.08 26.73
CA GLU A 143 -3.11 -6.77 27.97
C GLU A 143 -4.52 -6.38 28.47
N ASP A 144 -4.88 -5.10 28.40
CA ASP A 144 -6.13 -4.55 28.94
C ASP A 144 -6.93 -3.71 27.92
N LEU A 145 -6.41 -3.54 26.71
CA LEU A 145 -6.97 -2.71 25.63
C LEU A 145 -7.29 -1.28 26.08
N ALA A 146 -6.53 -0.79 27.05
CA ALA A 146 -6.77 0.49 27.69
C ALA A 146 -6.59 1.67 26.71
N LEU A 147 -7.57 2.59 26.73
CA LEU A 147 -7.48 3.84 25.98
C LEU A 147 -7.27 5.00 26.98
N PRO A 148 -6.29 5.89 26.73
CA PRO A 148 -6.08 7.06 27.57
C PRO A 148 -7.30 7.99 27.51
N LYS A 149 -7.78 8.47 28.65
CA LYS A 149 -8.84 9.48 28.68
C LYS A 149 -8.33 10.79 28.11
N GLY A 150 -9.16 11.44 27.30
CA GLY A 150 -8.82 12.69 26.61
C GLY A 150 -9.73 12.96 25.44
N GLU A 151 -9.38 13.97 24.67
CA GLU A 151 -10.10 14.42 23.49
C GLU A 151 -9.18 14.46 22.29
N ILE A 152 -9.63 13.90 21.17
CA ILE A 152 -8.97 13.88 19.86
C ILE A 152 -9.82 14.71 18.90
N ARG A 153 -9.17 15.56 18.10
CA ARG A 153 -9.71 16.12 16.86
C ARG A 153 -8.69 15.87 15.76
N ASP A 154 -9.12 15.22 14.69
CA ASP A 154 -8.19 14.77 13.66
C ASP A 154 -8.84 14.84 12.27
N TYR A 155 -8.08 15.25 11.27
CA TYR A 155 -8.54 15.48 9.89
C TYR A 155 -7.34 15.54 8.93
N PRO A 156 -7.51 15.10 7.65
CA PRO A 156 -6.42 15.14 6.68
C PRO A 156 -6.19 16.55 6.13
N ASP A 157 -4.93 16.84 5.79
CA ASP A 157 -4.57 18.06 5.07
C ASP A 157 -4.79 17.90 3.56
N TYR A 158 -4.68 16.69 3.03
CA TYR A 158 -4.82 16.40 1.61
C TYR A 158 -5.91 15.36 1.35
N ALA A 159 -6.71 15.61 0.32
CA ALA A 159 -7.87 14.79 -0.03
C ALA A 159 -7.48 13.42 -0.64
N MET A 160 -6.38 13.37 -1.41
CA MET A 160 -5.90 12.14 -2.04
C MET A 160 -4.61 11.67 -1.37
N ARG A 161 -4.65 10.43 -0.87
CA ARG A 161 -3.53 9.77 -0.19
C ARG A 161 -3.37 8.41 -0.83
N GLY A 162 -2.45 8.34 -1.81
CA GLY A 162 -2.45 7.28 -2.81
C GLY A 162 -1.26 6.35 -2.79
N PHE A 163 -1.50 5.18 -3.36
CA PHE A 163 -0.53 4.19 -3.75
C PHE A 163 -0.85 3.68 -5.15
N MET A 164 0.15 3.54 -6.02
CA MET A 164 0.03 2.94 -7.34
C MET A 164 0.86 1.65 -7.41
N ILE A 165 0.31 0.62 -8.01
CA ILE A 165 0.97 -0.67 -8.20
C ILE A 165 0.93 -1.11 -9.67
N ASP A 166 2.11 -1.41 -10.22
CA ASP A 166 2.27 -1.99 -11.55
C ASP A 166 1.93 -3.48 -11.52
N CYS A 167 0.73 -3.81 -11.99
CA CYS A 167 0.29 -5.17 -12.23
C CYS A 167 0.60 -5.64 -13.65
N GLY A 168 0.86 -4.72 -14.57
CA GLY A 168 1.18 -5.00 -15.96
C GLY A 168 2.43 -5.84 -16.11
N ARG A 169 3.57 -5.33 -15.62
CA ARG A 169 4.87 -6.03 -15.72
C ARG A 169 5.00 -7.23 -14.79
N LYS A 170 4.23 -7.26 -13.69
CA LYS A 170 4.19 -8.39 -12.76
C LYS A 170 2.76 -8.70 -12.34
N PHE A 171 2.35 -9.96 -12.48
CA PHE A 171 1.05 -10.38 -11.95
C PHE A 171 1.04 -10.30 -10.42
N ILE A 172 0.14 -9.50 -9.89
CA ILE A 172 -0.11 -9.36 -8.46
C ILE A 172 -1.38 -10.14 -8.11
N PRO A 173 -1.32 -11.16 -7.25
CA PRO A 173 -2.51 -11.94 -6.90
C PRO A 173 -3.63 -11.07 -6.31
N MET A 174 -4.88 -11.38 -6.64
CA MET A 174 -6.06 -10.66 -6.13
C MET A 174 -6.12 -10.66 -4.59
N SER A 175 -5.64 -11.71 -3.93
CA SER A 175 -5.54 -11.77 -2.47
C SER A 175 -4.65 -10.65 -1.90
N TYR A 176 -3.52 -10.36 -2.57
CA TYR A 176 -2.61 -9.30 -2.16
C TYR A 176 -3.25 -7.91 -2.34
N LEU A 177 -3.94 -7.67 -3.47
CA LEU A 177 -4.65 -6.40 -3.70
C LEU A 177 -5.76 -6.17 -2.65
N ARG A 178 -6.48 -7.23 -2.26
CA ARG A 178 -7.48 -7.17 -1.18
C ARG A 178 -6.86 -6.82 0.16
N ASP A 179 -5.71 -7.40 0.49
CA ASP A 179 -4.99 -7.09 1.71
C ASP A 179 -4.46 -5.65 1.68
N TYR A 180 -4.00 -5.17 0.53
CA TYR A 180 -3.54 -3.78 0.39
C TYR A 180 -4.66 -2.76 0.58
N VAL A 181 -5.88 -3.04 0.11
CA VAL A 181 -7.05 -2.20 0.42
C VAL A 181 -7.24 -2.09 1.94
N LYS A 182 -7.13 -3.20 2.67
CA LYS A 182 -7.27 -3.19 4.15
C LYS A 182 -6.13 -2.43 4.83
N ILE A 183 -4.87 -2.66 4.38
CA ILE A 183 -3.69 -1.95 4.88
C ILE A 183 -3.86 -0.44 4.68
N MET A 184 -4.18 -0.02 3.47
CA MET A 184 -4.40 1.40 3.14
C MET A 184 -5.47 2.01 4.04
N ALA A 185 -6.60 1.35 4.18
CA ALA A 185 -7.69 1.80 5.05
C ALA A 185 -7.27 1.89 6.52
N TYR A 186 -6.46 0.94 7.03
CA TYR A 186 -5.99 0.94 8.41
C TYR A 186 -5.09 2.15 8.72
N TYR A 187 -4.32 2.58 7.73
CA TYR A 187 -3.45 3.77 7.78
C TYR A 187 -4.08 5.03 7.15
N LYS A 188 -5.41 5.04 6.94
CA LYS A 188 -6.18 6.18 6.40
C LYS A 188 -5.71 6.67 5.02
N MET A 189 -5.11 5.79 4.22
CA MET A 189 -4.88 6.01 2.80
C MET A 189 -6.17 5.68 2.04
N ASN A 190 -6.49 6.44 0.99
CA ASN A 190 -7.81 6.37 0.36
C ASN A 190 -7.83 6.21 -1.16
N THR A 191 -6.67 6.06 -1.81
CA THR A 191 -6.59 5.98 -3.28
C THR A 191 -5.60 4.92 -3.73
N LEU A 192 -6.08 3.85 -4.36
CA LEU A 192 -5.26 2.80 -4.95
C LEU A 192 -5.37 2.84 -6.49
N GLN A 193 -4.30 3.20 -7.17
CA GLN A 193 -4.22 3.12 -8.63
C GLN A 193 -3.65 1.76 -9.03
N ILE A 194 -4.32 1.07 -9.96
CA ILE A 194 -3.92 -0.23 -10.47
C ILE A 194 -3.56 -0.10 -11.94
N HIS A 195 -2.28 -0.20 -12.26
CA HIS A 195 -1.72 -0.13 -13.60
C HIS A 195 -1.85 -1.51 -14.27
N LEU A 196 -2.78 -1.63 -15.24
CA LEU A 196 -3.28 -2.91 -15.74
C LEU A 196 -2.50 -3.46 -16.95
N ASN A 197 -1.73 -2.64 -17.65
CA ASN A 197 -0.92 -3.06 -18.80
C ASN A 197 0.44 -2.41 -18.81
N ASP A 198 1.42 -3.18 -19.20
CA ASP A 198 2.77 -2.68 -19.49
C ASP A 198 3.63 -3.76 -20.17
N ASN A 199 4.90 -3.44 -20.42
CA ASN A 199 5.88 -4.31 -21.04
C ASN A 199 7.28 -4.18 -20.43
N GLY A 200 8.08 -5.21 -20.62
CA GLY A 200 9.50 -5.19 -20.29
C GLY A 200 10.32 -4.37 -21.30
N PHE A 201 11.58 -4.13 -20.94
CA PHE A 201 12.51 -3.45 -21.83
C PHE A 201 13.06 -4.41 -22.89
N LYS A 202 12.88 -4.08 -24.16
CA LYS A 202 13.32 -4.88 -25.33
C LYS A 202 14.76 -5.37 -25.23
N GLN A 203 15.65 -4.57 -24.63
CA GLN A 203 17.07 -4.91 -24.46
C GLN A 203 17.32 -6.19 -23.66
N TYR A 204 16.41 -6.58 -22.77
CA TYR A 204 16.48 -7.82 -21.99
C TYR A 204 15.86 -9.02 -22.72
N PHE A 205 15.29 -8.80 -23.91
CA PHE A 205 14.60 -9.79 -24.72
C PHE A 205 15.21 -9.87 -26.13
N GLU A 206 16.54 -9.97 -26.23
CA GLU A 206 17.29 -10.10 -27.47
C GLU A 206 17.04 -8.98 -28.50
N GLN A 207 16.64 -7.78 -28.06
CA GLN A 207 16.25 -6.66 -28.92
C GLN A 207 15.06 -6.96 -29.85
N ASP A 208 14.22 -7.93 -29.50
CA ASP A 208 13.09 -8.38 -30.29
C ASP A 208 11.75 -8.07 -29.60
N TRP A 209 10.94 -7.22 -30.21
CA TRP A 209 9.61 -6.90 -29.67
C TRP A 209 8.69 -8.12 -29.55
N ASN A 210 8.81 -9.13 -30.44
CA ASN A 210 7.99 -10.34 -30.35
C ASN A 210 8.36 -11.23 -29.15
N LYS A 211 9.59 -11.11 -28.65
CA LYS A 211 10.07 -11.81 -27.47
C LYS A 211 9.90 -11.01 -26.19
N THR A 212 9.74 -9.70 -26.31
CA THR A 212 9.60 -8.80 -25.17
C THR A 212 8.34 -9.12 -24.41
N TYR A 213 8.48 -9.30 -23.10
CA TYR A 213 7.33 -9.53 -22.22
C TYR A 213 6.36 -8.36 -22.28
N ALA A 214 5.07 -8.67 -22.35
CA ALA A 214 3.99 -7.67 -22.27
C ALA A 214 2.74 -8.32 -21.69
N ALA A 215 1.97 -7.56 -20.92
CA ALA A 215 0.76 -8.07 -20.33
C ALA A 215 -0.34 -7.01 -20.25
N PHE A 216 -1.57 -7.46 -20.40
CA PHE A 216 -2.79 -6.79 -19.99
C PHE A 216 -3.53 -7.69 -19.00
N ARG A 217 -3.98 -7.14 -17.88
CA ARG A 217 -4.39 -7.92 -16.70
C ARG A 217 -5.90 -8.05 -16.49
N LEU A 218 -6.74 -7.44 -17.29
CA LEU A 218 -8.18 -7.51 -17.07
C LEU A 218 -8.88 -8.31 -18.19
N GLU A 219 -9.75 -9.24 -17.79
CA GLU A 219 -10.57 -10.04 -18.71
C GLU A 219 -11.32 -9.17 -19.71
N SER A 220 -11.28 -9.54 -21.01
CA SER A 220 -11.99 -8.87 -22.09
C SER A 220 -12.81 -9.86 -22.90
N ASP A 221 -14.09 -9.57 -23.04
CA ASP A 221 -15.01 -10.31 -23.94
C ASP A 221 -14.95 -9.72 -25.35
N THR A 222 -14.67 -8.42 -25.47
CA THR A 222 -14.53 -7.73 -26.77
C THR A 222 -13.27 -8.21 -27.50
N TYR A 223 -12.20 -8.50 -26.76
CA TYR A 223 -10.91 -8.94 -27.30
C TYR A 223 -10.45 -10.26 -26.66
N PRO A 224 -11.09 -11.40 -26.99
CA PRO A 224 -10.73 -12.69 -26.42
C PRO A 224 -9.27 -13.05 -26.69
N GLY A 225 -8.52 -13.40 -25.65
CA GLY A 225 -7.10 -13.73 -25.75
C GLY A 225 -6.13 -12.55 -25.60
N LEU A 226 -6.63 -11.34 -25.34
CA LEU A 226 -5.81 -10.16 -25.04
C LEU A 226 -5.08 -10.30 -23.70
N THR A 227 -5.69 -10.96 -22.71
CA THR A 227 -5.15 -11.10 -21.37
C THR A 227 -3.87 -11.93 -21.30
N ALA A 228 -3.00 -11.59 -20.39
CA ALA A 228 -1.74 -12.29 -20.15
C ALA A 228 -1.96 -13.73 -19.66
N ARG A 229 -1.07 -14.65 -20.08
CA ARG A 229 -1.17 -16.08 -19.74
C ARG A 229 -0.63 -16.44 -18.36
N ASP A 230 0.25 -15.62 -17.81
CA ASP A 230 0.86 -15.80 -16.50
C ASP A 230 -0.02 -15.32 -15.33
N GLY A 231 -1.15 -14.68 -15.65
CA GLY A 231 -2.17 -14.26 -14.69
C GLY A 231 -2.96 -13.05 -15.16
N PHE A 232 -4.22 -13.01 -14.81
CA PHE A 232 -5.13 -11.88 -15.08
C PHE A 232 -6.26 -11.88 -14.05
N TYR A 233 -7.03 -10.81 -14.02
CA TYR A 233 -8.21 -10.66 -13.18
C TYR A 233 -9.46 -10.85 -14.02
N THR A 234 -10.39 -11.65 -13.54
CA THR A 234 -11.74 -11.68 -14.11
C THR A 234 -12.44 -10.35 -13.82
N LYS A 235 -13.39 -9.97 -14.66
CA LYS A 235 -14.23 -8.79 -14.41
C LYS A 235 -14.91 -8.86 -13.04
N LYS A 236 -15.38 -10.08 -12.68
CA LYS A 236 -16.00 -10.30 -11.36
C LYS A 236 -15.04 -10.05 -10.20
N GLU A 237 -13.83 -10.59 -10.25
CA GLU A 237 -12.82 -10.36 -9.19
C GLU A 237 -12.48 -8.89 -9.05
N PHE A 238 -12.37 -8.16 -10.17
CA PHE A 238 -12.07 -6.73 -10.15
C PHE A 238 -13.23 -5.89 -9.61
N ILE A 239 -14.48 -6.24 -9.95
CA ILE A 239 -15.68 -5.63 -9.35
C ILE A 239 -15.73 -5.90 -7.84
N ASP A 240 -15.49 -7.15 -7.42
CA ASP A 240 -15.52 -7.53 -5.99
C ASP A 240 -14.41 -6.84 -5.18
N LEU A 241 -13.23 -6.61 -5.80
CA LEU A 241 -12.16 -5.81 -5.18
C LEU A 241 -12.61 -4.35 -4.95
N GLN A 242 -13.24 -3.74 -5.95
CA GLN A 242 -13.74 -2.36 -5.83
C GLN A 242 -14.86 -2.25 -4.81
N LYS A 243 -15.77 -3.24 -4.71
CA LYS A 243 -16.79 -3.27 -3.65
C LYS A 243 -16.17 -3.33 -2.26
N LEU A 244 -15.14 -4.18 -2.06
CA LEU A 244 -14.38 -4.20 -0.80
C LEU A 244 -13.72 -2.84 -0.51
N ALA A 245 -13.14 -2.21 -1.53
CA ALA A 245 -12.50 -0.92 -1.38
C ALA A 245 -13.50 0.19 -1.01
N GLU A 246 -14.68 0.22 -1.66
CA GLU A 246 -15.79 1.11 -1.32
C GLU A 246 -16.22 0.95 0.14
N GLU A 247 -16.33 -0.29 0.65
CA GLU A 247 -16.66 -0.57 2.04
C GLU A 247 -15.60 -0.02 3.01
N CYS A 248 -14.33 -0.04 2.60
CA CYS A 248 -13.19 0.47 3.36
C CYS A 248 -12.88 1.94 3.11
N PHE A 249 -13.70 2.66 2.35
CA PHE A 249 -13.47 4.05 1.94
C PHE A 249 -12.14 4.27 1.20
N VAL A 250 -11.72 3.28 0.40
CA VAL A 250 -10.61 3.36 -0.53
C VAL A 250 -11.16 3.36 -1.95
N GLU A 251 -10.78 4.35 -2.75
CA GLU A 251 -11.10 4.37 -4.17
C GLU A 251 -10.07 3.59 -4.96
N ILE A 252 -10.51 2.73 -5.88
CA ILE A 252 -9.65 2.13 -6.89
C ILE A 252 -9.76 2.94 -8.16
N ILE A 253 -8.61 3.44 -8.65
CA ILE A 253 -8.47 4.07 -9.96
C ILE A 253 -7.85 3.02 -10.89
N PRO A 254 -8.65 2.39 -11.77
CA PRO A 254 -8.11 1.52 -12.80
C PRO A 254 -7.37 2.34 -13.85
N GLU A 255 -6.23 1.83 -14.29
CA GLU A 255 -5.42 2.45 -15.34
C GLU A 255 -5.28 1.50 -16.53
N ILE A 256 -5.62 2.01 -17.70
CA ILE A 256 -5.24 1.44 -18.99
C ILE A 256 -4.31 2.45 -19.64
N ASP A 257 -3.02 2.14 -19.63
CA ASP A 257 -2.01 3.06 -20.14
C ASP A 257 -1.90 2.99 -21.66
N ALA A 258 -1.97 4.15 -22.30
CA ALA A 258 -1.83 4.36 -23.72
C ALA A 258 -1.47 5.85 -24.00
N PRO A 259 -0.77 6.17 -25.09
CA PRO A 259 -0.45 5.33 -26.25
C PRO A 259 0.95 4.69 -26.21
N ALA A 260 1.77 4.90 -25.17
CA ALA A 260 2.96 4.14 -24.86
C ALA A 260 2.62 2.97 -23.92
N HIS A 261 3.60 2.12 -23.57
CA HIS A 261 3.40 0.95 -22.69
C HIS A 261 2.35 -0.06 -23.16
N THR A 262 2.16 -0.14 -24.49
CA THR A 262 1.04 -0.83 -25.12
C THR A 262 1.43 -2.07 -25.91
N LEU A 263 2.61 -2.66 -25.64
CA LEU A 263 3.09 -3.82 -26.38
C LEU A 263 2.11 -5.02 -26.30
N ALA A 264 1.38 -5.19 -25.20
CA ALA A 264 0.35 -6.22 -25.09
C ALA A 264 -0.76 -6.05 -26.14
N PHE A 265 -1.13 -4.80 -26.44
CA PHE A 265 -2.13 -4.49 -27.47
C PHE A 265 -1.58 -4.71 -28.88
N SER A 266 -0.32 -4.33 -29.09
CA SER A 266 0.38 -4.55 -30.37
C SER A 266 0.70 -6.03 -30.61
N HIS A 267 0.93 -6.84 -29.59
CA HIS A 267 1.02 -8.30 -29.73
C HIS A 267 -0.30 -8.92 -30.14
N TYR A 268 -1.42 -8.42 -29.61
CA TYR A 268 -2.75 -8.90 -29.95
C TYR A 268 -3.18 -8.46 -31.36
N LYS A 269 -2.90 -7.20 -31.72
CA LYS A 269 -3.27 -6.59 -33.01
C LYS A 269 -2.06 -5.81 -33.57
N PRO A 270 -1.12 -6.49 -34.28
CA PRO A 270 0.15 -5.90 -34.71
C PRO A 270 0.04 -4.64 -35.58
N GLU A 271 -1.07 -4.49 -36.31
CA GLU A 271 -1.29 -3.33 -37.19
C GLU A 271 -1.51 -2.01 -36.44
N ILE A 272 -1.83 -2.02 -35.14
CA ILE A 272 -1.96 -0.80 -34.34
C ILE A 272 -0.66 -0.39 -33.67
N GLY A 273 0.38 -1.24 -33.67
CA GLY A 273 1.69 -0.90 -33.14
C GLY A 273 2.46 0.03 -34.07
N SER A 274 3.20 0.99 -33.50
CA SER A 274 4.02 1.92 -34.27
C SER A 274 5.28 1.23 -34.79
N LYS A 275 5.46 1.26 -36.10
CA LYS A 275 6.70 0.78 -36.76
C LYS A 275 7.85 1.78 -36.59
N GLU A 276 7.53 3.06 -36.42
CA GLU A 276 8.51 4.13 -36.35
C GLU A 276 9.05 4.32 -34.94
N TYR A 277 8.19 4.27 -33.91
CA TYR A 277 8.57 4.59 -32.51
C TYR A 277 8.75 3.36 -31.63
N GLY A 278 8.41 2.18 -32.13
CA GLY A 278 8.46 0.91 -31.39
C GLY A 278 7.09 0.28 -31.22
N MET A 279 7.05 -1.06 -31.19
CA MET A 279 5.78 -1.79 -31.03
C MET A 279 5.13 -1.63 -29.66
N ASP A 280 5.84 -1.10 -28.71
CA ASP A 280 5.34 -0.69 -27.39
C ASP A 280 4.61 0.67 -27.39
N HIS A 281 4.51 1.28 -28.56
CA HIS A 281 3.75 2.51 -28.83
C HIS A 281 2.65 2.22 -29.84
N LEU A 282 1.48 2.82 -29.69
CA LEU A 282 0.41 2.76 -30.68
C LEU A 282 0.69 3.71 -31.86
N ASP A 283 0.31 3.32 -33.06
CA ASP A 283 0.31 4.19 -34.23
C ASP A 283 -0.89 5.14 -34.19
N LEU A 284 -0.64 6.41 -33.84
CA LEU A 284 -1.67 7.44 -33.67
C LEU A 284 -2.26 7.95 -34.99
N PHE A 285 -1.67 7.57 -36.13
CA PHE A 285 -2.20 7.90 -37.46
C PHE A 285 -3.11 6.80 -38.02
N ASN A 286 -3.14 5.63 -37.34
CA ASN A 286 -3.98 4.50 -37.75
C ASN A 286 -5.36 4.59 -37.07
N PRO A 287 -6.48 4.71 -37.84
CA PRO A 287 -7.82 4.75 -37.23
C PRO A 287 -8.21 3.45 -36.50
N GLU A 288 -7.58 2.31 -36.80
CA GLU A 288 -7.82 1.06 -36.08
C GLU A 288 -7.30 1.12 -34.63
N THR A 289 -6.31 1.99 -34.34
CA THR A 289 -5.87 2.29 -32.98
C THR A 289 -7.01 2.84 -32.13
N TYR A 290 -7.70 3.84 -32.62
CA TYR A 290 -8.83 4.45 -31.92
C TYR A 290 -10.01 3.47 -31.77
N LYS A 291 -10.32 2.74 -32.82
CA LYS A 291 -11.38 1.72 -32.78
C LYS A 291 -11.10 0.64 -31.74
N PHE A 292 -9.83 0.20 -31.61
CA PHE A 292 -9.42 -0.77 -30.60
C PHE A 292 -9.54 -0.20 -29.20
N MET A 293 -8.98 0.99 -28.95
CA MET A 293 -9.01 1.62 -27.64
C MET A 293 -10.41 2.03 -27.21
N ASP A 294 -11.24 2.54 -28.12
CA ASP A 294 -12.66 2.86 -27.88
C ASP A 294 -13.43 1.61 -27.45
N GLY A 295 -13.23 0.49 -28.15
CA GLY A 295 -13.84 -0.78 -27.78
C GLY A 295 -13.42 -1.29 -26.42
N LEU A 296 -12.13 -1.14 -26.09
CA LEU A 296 -11.58 -1.57 -24.80
C LEU A 296 -12.13 -0.73 -23.63
N PHE A 297 -12.09 0.59 -23.72
CA PHE A 297 -12.66 1.46 -22.70
C PHE A 297 -14.16 1.31 -22.56
N LYS A 298 -14.88 1.21 -23.69
CA LYS A 298 -16.32 1.01 -23.69
C LYS A 298 -16.73 -0.23 -22.90
N GLU A 299 -16.02 -1.34 -23.09
CA GLU A 299 -16.29 -2.61 -22.40
C GLU A 299 -16.32 -2.48 -20.88
N TYR A 300 -15.44 -1.65 -20.31
CA TYR A 300 -15.34 -1.50 -18.86
C TYR A 300 -16.14 -0.33 -18.29
N LEU A 301 -16.57 0.60 -19.15
CA LEU A 301 -17.24 1.84 -18.73
C LEU A 301 -18.74 1.83 -18.97
N GLU A 302 -19.23 1.03 -19.93
CA GLU A 302 -20.64 1.01 -20.32
C GLU A 302 -21.47 0.10 -19.40
N GLY A 303 -22.76 0.43 -19.24
CA GLY A 303 -23.75 -0.37 -18.52
C GLY A 303 -24.16 0.21 -17.18
N GLU A 304 -25.20 -0.39 -16.57
CA GLU A 304 -25.71 0.02 -15.26
C GLU A 304 -24.75 -0.34 -14.12
N GLU A 305 -24.04 -1.44 -14.24
CA GLU A 305 -22.96 -1.86 -13.32
C GLU A 305 -21.65 -2.02 -14.10
N PRO A 306 -20.96 -0.92 -14.44
CA PRO A 306 -19.72 -0.98 -15.21
C PRO A 306 -18.62 -1.68 -14.42
N VAL A 307 -17.66 -2.29 -15.13
CA VAL A 307 -16.51 -2.94 -14.49
C VAL A 307 -15.66 -1.94 -13.75
N PHE A 308 -15.46 -0.73 -14.29
CA PHE A 308 -14.83 0.39 -13.59
C PHE A 308 -15.89 1.16 -12.81
N ARG A 309 -16.02 0.83 -11.52
CA ARG A 309 -17.08 1.32 -10.64
C ARG A 309 -16.83 2.74 -10.15
N GLY A 310 -15.59 3.05 -9.78
CA GLY A 310 -15.20 4.33 -9.20
C GLY A 310 -15.47 5.54 -10.11
N PRO A 311 -15.43 6.76 -9.54
CA PRO A 311 -15.67 7.97 -10.30
C PRO A 311 -14.52 8.36 -11.24
N ARG A 312 -13.34 7.73 -11.08
CA ARG A 312 -12.12 8.08 -11.82
C ARG A 312 -11.58 6.92 -12.62
N VAL A 313 -10.95 7.26 -13.76
CA VAL A 313 -10.22 6.32 -14.62
C VAL A 313 -8.92 6.99 -15.07
N HIS A 314 -7.81 6.28 -14.97
CA HIS A 314 -6.53 6.74 -15.48
C HIS A 314 -6.32 6.19 -16.89
N ILE A 315 -6.00 7.08 -17.83
CA ILE A 315 -5.85 6.76 -19.26
C ILE A 315 -4.40 6.71 -19.72
N GLY A 316 -3.44 6.76 -18.78
CA GLY A 316 -2.01 6.78 -19.05
C GLY A 316 -1.53 8.13 -19.57
N THR A 317 -1.03 8.16 -20.80
CA THR A 317 -0.57 9.33 -21.54
C THR A 317 0.79 9.88 -21.14
N ASP A 318 1.74 9.00 -20.84
CA ASP A 318 3.15 9.34 -20.65
C ASP A 318 4.03 8.85 -21.82
N GLU A 319 5.29 9.10 -21.72
CA GLU A 319 6.44 8.56 -22.47
C GLU A 319 6.29 8.35 -23.99
N TYR A 320 5.40 9.08 -24.66
CA TYR A 320 5.29 9.00 -26.12
C TYR A 320 6.36 9.85 -26.81
N SER A 321 6.66 9.51 -28.08
CA SER A 321 7.69 10.22 -28.87
C SER A 321 7.34 11.70 -29.12
N ASN A 322 8.33 12.58 -28.97
CA ASN A 322 8.24 14.02 -29.30
C ASN A 322 9.20 14.44 -30.43
N LYS A 323 9.73 13.46 -31.19
CA LYS A 323 10.74 13.72 -32.23
C LYS A 323 10.21 14.48 -33.43
N ASP A 324 8.92 14.42 -33.69
CA ASP A 324 8.27 15.07 -34.83
C ASP A 324 7.06 15.89 -34.33
N LYS A 325 6.95 17.13 -34.85
CA LYS A 325 5.82 18.02 -34.49
C LYS A 325 4.46 17.39 -34.80
N LYS A 326 4.32 16.66 -35.92
CA LYS A 326 3.04 16.01 -36.28
C LYS A 326 2.65 14.95 -35.27
N VAL A 327 3.63 14.19 -34.77
CA VAL A 327 3.42 13.17 -33.75
C VAL A 327 3.03 13.80 -32.43
N VAL A 328 3.68 14.89 -32.03
CA VAL A 328 3.31 15.68 -30.85
C VAL A 328 1.83 16.13 -30.93
N GLU A 329 1.43 16.70 -32.06
CA GLU A 329 0.04 17.15 -32.24
C GLU A 329 -0.94 15.96 -32.18
N LYS A 330 -0.59 14.81 -32.76
CA LYS A 330 -1.40 13.59 -32.69
C LYS A 330 -1.48 13.01 -31.28
N PHE A 331 -0.39 13.03 -30.51
CA PHE A 331 -0.40 12.65 -29.10
C PHE A 331 -1.33 13.55 -28.27
N ARG A 332 -1.31 14.85 -28.53
CA ARG A 332 -2.19 15.82 -27.88
C ARG A 332 -3.67 15.59 -28.25
N GLU A 333 -3.95 15.32 -29.55
CA GLU A 333 -5.29 14.91 -30.02
C GLU A 333 -5.76 13.63 -29.33
N PHE A 334 -4.90 12.62 -29.22
CA PHE A 334 -5.18 11.36 -28.53
C PHE A 334 -5.52 11.59 -27.06
N THR A 335 -4.72 12.36 -26.36
CA THR A 335 -4.92 12.69 -24.95
C THR A 335 -6.25 13.41 -24.73
N ASP A 336 -6.54 14.46 -25.50
CA ASP A 336 -7.82 15.19 -25.40
C ASP A 336 -9.02 14.29 -25.75
N HIS A 337 -8.88 13.45 -26.77
CA HIS A 337 -9.92 12.49 -27.17
C HIS A 337 -10.28 11.56 -26.03
N TYR A 338 -9.31 10.90 -25.37
CA TYR A 338 -9.61 9.92 -24.32
C TYR A 338 -10.01 10.56 -22.99
N ILE A 339 -9.55 11.78 -22.68
CA ILE A 339 -10.13 12.58 -21.59
C ILE A 339 -11.64 12.73 -21.81
N ARG A 340 -12.06 13.19 -22.99
CA ARG A 340 -13.48 13.40 -23.29
C ARG A 340 -14.25 12.08 -23.43
N TYR A 341 -13.60 11.05 -23.94
CA TYR A 341 -14.22 9.74 -24.09
C TYR A 341 -14.66 9.14 -22.76
N VAL A 342 -13.76 9.12 -21.76
CA VAL A 342 -14.10 8.59 -20.43
C VAL A 342 -15.09 9.51 -19.69
N GLU A 343 -15.00 10.82 -19.89
CA GLU A 343 -16.01 11.76 -19.38
C GLU A 343 -17.40 11.53 -19.96
N GLY A 344 -17.50 11.07 -21.20
CA GLY A 344 -18.76 10.69 -21.83
C GLY A 344 -19.50 9.56 -21.09
N PHE A 345 -18.77 8.76 -20.30
CA PHE A 345 -19.34 7.74 -19.40
C PHE A 345 -19.51 8.23 -17.96
N GLY A 346 -19.38 9.54 -17.71
CA GLY A 346 -19.53 10.14 -16.38
C GLY A 346 -18.32 9.94 -15.47
N LYS A 347 -17.15 9.60 -16.00
CA LYS A 347 -15.92 9.42 -15.24
C LYS A 347 -15.05 10.69 -15.30
N GLN A 348 -14.28 10.95 -14.25
CA GLN A 348 -13.23 11.94 -14.26
C GLN A 348 -11.93 11.32 -14.77
N ALA A 349 -11.32 11.93 -15.78
CA ALA A 349 -10.07 11.46 -16.33
C ALA A 349 -8.89 11.77 -15.41
N CYS A 350 -7.99 10.78 -15.24
CA CYS A 350 -6.65 10.96 -14.69
C CYS A 350 -5.63 10.68 -15.78
N VAL A 351 -4.53 11.45 -15.80
CA VAL A 351 -3.47 11.36 -16.81
C VAL A 351 -2.08 11.44 -16.17
N TRP A 352 -1.09 10.78 -16.76
CA TRP A 352 0.30 11.10 -16.47
C TRP A 352 0.70 12.43 -17.08
N GLY A 353 1.54 13.16 -16.39
CA GLY A 353 2.02 14.44 -16.89
C GLY A 353 3.01 14.28 -18.05
N ALA A 354 2.66 14.78 -19.25
CA ALA A 354 3.49 14.71 -20.45
C ALA A 354 3.49 15.98 -21.31
N LEU A 355 2.69 16.99 -20.98
CA LEU A 355 2.41 18.10 -21.90
C LEU A 355 3.51 19.17 -22.02
N THR A 356 4.51 19.15 -21.14
CA THR A 356 5.75 19.95 -21.33
C THR A 356 6.68 19.25 -22.32
N HIS A 357 6.78 17.91 -22.23
CA HIS A 357 7.53 17.07 -23.16
C HIS A 357 6.88 17.09 -24.57
N ALA A 358 5.57 16.90 -24.62
CA ALA A 358 4.76 16.99 -25.84
C ALA A 358 4.24 18.43 -26.05
N LYS A 359 5.16 19.40 -26.11
CA LYS A 359 4.80 20.80 -26.34
C LYS A 359 4.29 21.01 -27.76
N GLY A 360 3.02 21.40 -27.90
CA GLY A 360 2.32 21.57 -29.16
C GLY A 360 1.22 22.64 -29.10
N GLU A 361 0.51 22.80 -30.20
CA GLU A 361 -0.55 23.80 -30.39
C GLU A 361 -1.96 23.21 -30.19
N THR A 362 -2.14 21.90 -30.45
CA THR A 362 -3.42 21.22 -30.26
C THR A 362 -3.85 21.33 -28.79
N PRO A 363 -5.02 21.91 -28.50
CA PRO A 363 -5.50 22.07 -27.15
C PRO A 363 -5.80 20.71 -26.51
N VAL A 364 -5.46 20.57 -25.24
CA VAL A 364 -5.82 19.42 -24.39
C VAL A 364 -6.66 19.92 -23.24
N LYS A 365 -7.80 19.28 -23.00
CA LYS A 365 -8.69 19.65 -21.91
C LYS A 365 -8.00 19.51 -20.55
N ALA A 366 -8.08 20.55 -19.73
CA ALA A 366 -7.53 20.57 -18.37
C ALA A 366 -8.62 20.62 -17.28
N GLU A 367 -9.77 21.22 -17.61
CA GLU A 367 -10.87 21.33 -16.65
C GLU A 367 -11.39 19.95 -16.23
N ASN A 368 -11.53 19.74 -14.93
CA ASN A 368 -11.96 18.47 -14.34
C ASN A 368 -11.02 17.27 -14.61
N VAL A 369 -9.75 17.55 -14.96
CA VAL A 369 -8.72 16.52 -15.19
C VAL A 369 -7.73 16.50 -14.03
N ILE A 370 -7.37 15.33 -13.56
CA ILE A 370 -6.33 15.13 -12.55
C ILE A 370 -5.05 14.67 -13.26
N MET A 371 -3.94 15.35 -12.98
CA MET A 371 -2.64 15.00 -13.54
C MET A 371 -1.71 14.46 -12.47
N SER A 372 -1.19 13.26 -12.67
CA SER A 372 -0.11 12.67 -11.89
C SER A 372 1.22 13.31 -12.31
N ALA A 373 1.76 14.20 -11.47
CA ALA A 373 2.98 14.95 -11.75
C ALA A 373 4.19 14.16 -11.23
N TRP A 374 4.81 13.38 -12.13
CA TRP A 374 5.88 12.44 -11.82
C TRP A 374 7.27 12.97 -12.15
N TYR A 375 7.44 13.63 -13.29
CA TYR A 375 8.71 14.18 -13.73
C TYR A 375 8.53 15.59 -14.31
N ASN A 376 9.24 16.58 -13.75
CA ASN A 376 9.08 17.99 -14.15
C ASN A 376 9.46 18.26 -15.61
N GLY A 377 10.35 17.44 -16.20
CA GLY A 377 10.70 17.54 -17.62
C GLY A 377 9.57 17.11 -18.56
N TYR A 378 8.68 16.23 -18.09
CA TYR A 378 7.49 15.81 -18.84
C TYR A 378 6.30 16.74 -18.61
N ALA A 379 6.11 17.21 -17.38
CA ALA A 379 5.08 18.21 -17.05
C ALA A 379 5.58 19.17 -15.97
N GLU A 380 5.81 20.44 -16.33
CA GLU A 380 6.19 21.45 -15.36
C GLU A 380 4.98 21.78 -14.48
N PRO A 381 5.03 21.54 -13.16
CA PRO A 381 3.83 21.56 -12.33
C PRO A 381 3.11 22.91 -12.27
N LYS A 382 3.85 24.02 -12.19
CA LYS A 382 3.25 25.37 -12.12
C LYS A 382 2.58 25.76 -13.43
N GLU A 383 3.15 25.33 -14.55
CA GLU A 383 2.55 25.51 -15.88
C GLU A 383 1.25 24.69 -15.99
N MET A 384 1.25 23.44 -15.52
CA MET A 384 0.06 22.58 -15.57
C MET A 384 -1.07 23.15 -14.70
N VAL A 385 -0.77 23.61 -13.50
CA VAL A 385 -1.76 24.29 -12.63
C VAL A 385 -2.32 25.55 -13.31
N LYS A 386 -1.47 26.34 -13.97
CA LYS A 386 -1.91 27.53 -14.70
C LYS A 386 -2.84 27.19 -15.87
N GLN A 387 -2.67 26.02 -16.49
CA GLN A 387 -3.57 25.51 -17.53
C GLN A 387 -4.91 24.99 -16.98
N GLY A 388 -5.02 24.78 -15.67
CA GLY A 388 -6.25 24.37 -14.99
C GLY A 388 -6.27 22.94 -14.46
N TYR A 389 -5.18 22.18 -14.60
CA TYR A 389 -5.07 20.83 -14.03
C TYR A 389 -5.04 20.86 -12.50
N LYS A 390 -5.62 19.83 -11.88
CA LYS A 390 -5.36 19.47 -10.49
C LYS A 390 -4.28 18.41 -10.45
N LEU A 391 -3.34 18.53 -9.52
CA LEU A 391 -2.17 17.67 -9.48
C LEU A 391 -2.21 16.69 -8.32
N ILE A 392 -1.68 15.49 -8.55
CA ILE A 392 -1.21 14.55 -7.54
C ILE A 392 0.32 14.59 -7.58
N SER A 393 0.97 14.85 -6.43
CA SER A 393 2.41 14.79 -6.31
C SER A 393 2.88 13.33 -6.25
N ILE A 394 3.62 12.90 -7.27
CA ILE A 394 4.19 11.54 -7.38
C ILE A 394 5.60 11.59 -8.01
N PRO A 395 6.50 12.48 -7.53
CA PRO A 395 7.80 12.69 -8.16
C PRO A 395 8.66 11.42 -8.15
N ASP A 396 9.13 11.03 -9.32
CA ASP A 396 9.91 9.83 -9.60
C ASP A 396 11.18 9.71 -8.74
N GLY A 397 11.91 10.81 -8.59
CA GLY A 397 13.14 10.87 -7.79
C GLY A 397 12.94 10.75 -6.27
N PHE A 398 11.69 10.66 -5.76
CA PHE A 398 11.38 10.57 -4.33
C PHE A 398 10.40 9.44 -3.99
N LEU A 399 9.45 9.15 -4.88
CA LEU A 399 8.28 8.30 -4.56
C LEU A 399 8.16 7.05 -5.44
N TYR A 400 9.12 6.80 -6.34
CA TYR A 400 9.16 5.57 -7.13
C TYR A 400 9.99 4.50 -6.44
N ILE A 401 9.38 3.35 -6.23
CA ILE A 401 10.04 2.10 -5.85
C ILE A 401 10.14 1.25 -7.12
N VAL A 402 11.37 0.94 -7.54
CA VAL A 402 11.62 0.06 -8.70
C VAL A 402 12.58 -1.04 -8.24
N PRO A 403 12.05 -2.21 -7.83
CA PRO A 403 12.84 -3.26 -7.23
C PRO A 403 14.02 -3.69 -8.12
N ALA A 404 15.23 -3.66 -7.55
CA ALA A 404 16.49 -4.07 -8.17
C ALA A 404 16.92 -3.28 -9.42
N ALA A 405 16.33 -2.13 -9.70
CA ALA A 405 16.59 -1.36 -10.94
C ALA A 405 17.92 -0.59 -10.92
N GLY A 406 18.32 -0.06 -9.77
CA GLY A 406 19.58 0.70 -9.61
C GLY A 406 19.52 2.15 -10.11
N TYR A 407 18.48 2.55 -10.86
CA TYR A 407 18.28 3.93 -11.34
C TYR A 407 17.18 4.68 -10.58
N TYR A 408 16.30 3.99 -9.87
CA TYR A 408 15.37 4.50 -8.87
C TYR A 408 15.58 3.81 -7.54
N TYR A 409 14.81 4.17 -6.53
CA TYR A 409 14.90 3.55 -5.21
C TYR A 409 14.44 2.09 -5.24
N ASP A 410 15.23 1.22 -4.64
CA ASP A 410 14.79 -0.12 -4.25
C ASP A 410 13.91 -0.05 -2.98
N TYR A 411 14.31 0.81 -2.04
CA TYR A 411 13.55 1.21 -0.85
C TYR A 411 13.54 2.74 -0.76
N LEU A 412 12.39 3.34 -0.54
CA LEU A 412 12.32 4.80 -0.37
C LEU A 412 13.13 5.26 0.84
N ASN A 413 13.73 6.42 0.74
CA ASN A 413 14.38 7.10 1.88
C ASN A 413 13.30 7.66 2.82
N THR A 414 12.74 6.79 3.67
CA THR A 414 11.63 7.14 4.56
C THR A 414 12.01 8.19 5.60
N GLU A 415 13.28 8.31 5.99
CA GLU A 415 13.75 9.36 6.89
C GLU A 415 13.67 10.75 6.24
N GLU A 416 14.17 10.86 5.03
CA GLU A 416 14.10 12.11 4.26
C GLU A 416 12.65 12.51 3.97
N LEU A 417 11.82 11.55 3.55
CA LEU A 417 10.40 11.78 3.30
C LEU A 417 9.67 12.24 4.57
N TYR A 418 9.92 11.61 5.70
CA TYR A 418 9.32 11.98 6.97
C TYR A 418 9.71 13.39 7.42
N ASN A 419 10.98 13.73 7.27
CA ASN A 419 11.51 15.01 7.77
C ASN A 419 11.22 16.19 6.84
N SER A 420 11.17 15.99 5.51
CA SER A 420 11.21 17.11 4.56
C SER A 420 10.13 17.11 3.49
N TRP A 421 9.56 15.95 3.10
CA TRP A 421 8.60 15.90 2.00
C TRP A 421 7.16 16.10 2.47
N THR A 422 6.36 16.78 1.65
CA THR A 422 4.88 16.80 1.72
C THR A 422 4.33 16.81 0.31
N PRO A 423 3.03 16.58 0.10
CA PRO A 423 2.42 16.70 -1.23
C PRO A 423 2.59 18.07 -1.90
N ALA A 424 2.90 19.13 -1.15
CA ALA A 424 3.24 20.45 -1.70
C ALA A 424 4.55 20.46 -2.50
N HIS A 425 5.41 19.44 -2.31
CA HIS A 425 6.63 19.24 -3.09
C HIS A 425 6.35 18.34 -4.30
N VAL A 426 6.26 18.97 -5.48
CA VAL A 426 6.00 18.28 -6.75
C VAL A 426 7.29 18.27 -7.56
N GLY A 427 8.16 17.31 -7.28
CA GLY A 427 9.52 17.27 -7.81
C GLY A 427 10.33 18.51 -7.36
N LYS A 428 10.80 19.30 -8.31
CA LYS A 428 11.52 20.56 -8.04
C LYS A 428 10.60 21.76 -7.74
N ALA A 429 9.31 21.63 -8.04
CA ALA A 429 8.34 22.70 -7.77
C ALA A 429 7.81 22.58 -6.34
N VAL A 430 7.72 23.71 -5.66
CA VAL A 430 7.15 23.81 -4.31
C VAL A 430 5.94 24.72 -4.37
N PHE A 431 4.84 24.26 -3.80
CA PHE A 431 3.58 24.98 -3.62
C PHE A 431 3.39 25.33 -2.15
N GLU A 432 2.42 26.19 -1.86
CA GLU A 432 1.98 26.39 -0.50
C GLU A 432 1.34 25.09 0.06
N GLU A 433 1.51 24.86 1.35
CA GLU A 433 0.84 23.72 2.00
C GLU A 433 -0.69 23.83 1.83
N LYS A 434 -1.33 22.73 1.45
CA LYS A 434 -2.77 22.68 1.19
C LYS A 434 -3.24 23.54 0.01
N ASP A 435 -2.35 23.85 -0.93
CA ASP A 435 -2.73 24.52 -2.17
C ASP A 435 -3.90 23.72 -2.81
N PRO A 436 -5.02 24.37 -3.14
CA PRO A 436 -6.18 23.67 -3.70
C PRO A 436 -5.94 23.06 -5.09
N ALA A 437 -4.85 23.38 -5.75
CA ALA A 437 -4.43 22.74 -6.99
C ALA A 437 -3.74 21.38 -6.73
N ILE A 438 -3.23 21.16 -5.53
CA ILE A 438 -2.55 19.93 -5.14
C ILE A 438 -3.51 19.07 -4.33
N LEU A 439 -4.06 18.03 -4.94
CA LEU A 439 -5.06 17.15 -4.30
C LEU A 439 -4.44 16.26 -3.23
N GLY A 440 -3.15 15.96 -3.35
CA GLY A 440 -2.43 15.10 -2.43
C GLY A 440 -1.20 14.48 -3.04
N GLY A 441 -0.80 13.36 -2.51
CA GLY A 441 0.36 12.61 -2.98
C GLY A 441 0.07 11.14 -3.22
N MET A 442 0.96 10.51 -3.96
CA MET A 442 0.94 9.09 -4.26
C MET A 442 2.38 8.58 -4.35
N PHE A 443 2.64 7.36 -3.94
CA PHE A 443 3.89 6.67 -4.26
C PHE A 443 3.62 5.48 -5.16
N ALA A 444 4.62 5.03 -5.90
CA ALA A 444 4.46 4.01 -6.91
C ALA A 444 5.42 2.84 -6.73
N VAL A 445 4.97 1.65 -7.12
CA VAL A 445 5.84 0.50 -7.38
C VAL A 445 5.76 0.15 -8.85
N TRP A 446 6.91 0.21 -9.51
CA TRP A 446 7.08 -0.22 -10.89
C TRP A 446 7.90 -1.52 -10.95
N ASN A 447 7.44 -2.46 -11.73
CA ASN A 447 8.08 -3.78 -11.88
C ASN A 447 8.89 -3.88 -13.19
N ASP A 448 9.72 -2.88 -13.47
CA ASP A 448 10.46 -2.70 -14.73
C ASP A 448 11.29 -3.92 -15.13
N HIS A 449 11.90 -4.60 -14.17
CA HIS A 449 12.73 -5.78 -14.39
C HIS A 449 11.90 -7.06 -14.30
N VAL A 450 11.18 -7.36 -15.37
CA VAL A 450 10.37 -8.57 -15.50
C VAL A 450 11.20 -9.83 -15.26
N GLY A 451 10.68 -10.74 -14.44
CA GLY A 451 11.32 -12.03 -14.17
C GLY A 451 12.56 -11.96 -13.28
N ASN A 452 12.72 -10.90 -12.48
CA ASN A 452 13.85 -10.70 -11.58
C ASN A 452 13.80 -11.52 -10.26
N GLY A 453 12.78 -12.35 -10.07
CA GLY A 453 12.60 -13.15 -8.84
C GLY A 453 12.05 -12.39 -7.64
N ILE A 454 11.61 -11.16 -7.81
CA ILE A 454 10.94 -10.36 -6.78
C ILE A 454 9.52 -10.90 -6.55
N SER A 455 9.21 -11.33 -5.34
CA SER A 455 7.88 -11.80 -4.94
C SER A 455 6.99 -10.65 -4.44
N THR A 456 5.71 -10.92 -4.22
CA THR A 456 4.80 -9.95 -3.58
C THR A 456 5.22 -9.62 -2.15
N LYS A 457 5.90 -10.54 -1.44
CA LYS A 457 6.49 -10.25 -0.12
C LYS A 457 7.62 -9.23 -0.21
N ASP A 458 8.45 -9.33 -1.23
CA ASP A 458 9.53 -8.35 -1.46
C ASP A 458 8.97 -6.97 -1.80
N ILE A 459 7.91 -6.93 -2.59
CA ILE A 459 7.16 -5.70 -2.86
C ILE A 459 6.59 -5.14 -1.56
N HIS A 460 5.91 -5.97 -0.76
CA HIS A 460 5.34 -5.54 0.50
C HIS A 460 6.38 -4.99 1.48
N HIS A 461 7.52 -5.66 1.58
CA HIS A 461 8.62 -5.23 2.44
C HIS A 461 9.17 -3.84 2.07
N ARG A 462 9.09 -3.47 0.78
CA ARG A 462 9.47 -2.15 0.28
C ARG A 462 8.37 -1.11 0.49
N THR A 463 7.13 -1.51 0.27
CA THR A 463 5.98 -0.60 0.23
C THR A 463 5.40 -0.30 1.61
N PHE A 464 5.41 -1.26 2.54
CA PHE A 464 4.74 -1.06 3.83
C PHE A 464 5.39 0.04 4.70
N PRO A 465 6.73 0.11 4.88
CA PRO A 465 7.37 1.23 5.56
C PRO A 465 7.12 2.57 4.87
N ALA A 466 7.13 2.59 3.54
CA ALA A 466 6.82 3.78 2.75
C ALA A 466 5.38 4.25 2.97
N LEU A 467 4.41 3.31 2.93
CA LEU A 467 3.00 3.59 3.17
C LEU A 467 2.76 4.22 4.54
N GLN A 468 3.33 3.65 5.60
CA GLN A 468 3.19 4.19 6.96
C GLN A 468 3.76 5.62 7.07
N THR A 469 4.93 5.86 6.48
CA THR A 469 5.58 7.18 6.46
C THR A 469 4.76 8.20 5.67
N LEU A 470 4.34 7.84 4.48
CA LEU A 470 3.61 8.74 3.58
C LEU A 470 2.18 8.98 4.03
N ALA A 471 1.56 8.02 4.73
CA ALA A 471 0.27 8.23 5.40
C ALA A 471 0.35 9.41 6.39
N VAL A 472 1.43 9.50 7.19
CA VAL A 472 1.66 10.66 8.07
C VAL A 472 1.77 11.94 7.26
N LYS A 473 2.60 11.95 6.23
CA LYS A 473 2.89 13.17 5.43
C LYS A 473 1.68 13.68 4.64
N MET A 474 0.88 12.77 4.11
CA MET A 474 -0.33 13.13 3.36
C MET A 474 -1.51 13.51 4.27
N TRP A 475 -1.52 13.01 5.52
CA TRP A 475 -2.53 13.37 6.52
C TRP A 475 -2.18 14.65 7.28
N THR A 476 -0.93 14.76 7.74
CA THR A 476 -0.49 15.77 8.71
C THR A 476 0.33 16.91 8.08
N GLY A 477 0.86 16.71 6.86
CA GLY A 477 1.77 17.66 6.22
C GLY A 477 3.13 17.72 6.95
N THR A 478 3.60 18.94 7.24
CA THR A 478 4.88 19.17 7.93
C THR A 478 4.80 19.01 9.45
N ALA A 479 3.60 19.02 10.01
CA ALA A 479 3.39 19.08 11.48
C ALA A 479 3.53 17.69 12.15
N THR A 480 4.73 17.14 12.21
CA THR A 480 5.03 15.92 12.96
C THR A 480 5.66 16.26 14.31
N SER A 481 5.26 15.58 15.39
CA SER A 481 5.76 15.84 16.74
C SER A 481 6.83 14.85 17.19
N LEU A 482 6.92 13.67 16.57
CA LEU A 482 7.91 12.66 16.90
C LEU A 482 9.16 12.79 16.02
N PRO A 483 10.37 12.61 16.59
CA PRO A 483 11.57 12.39 15.78
C PRO A 483 11.47 11.12 14.95
N TYR A 484 12.06 11.11 13.74
CA TYR A 484 11.98 9.95 12.83
C TYR A 484 12.42 8.62 13.47
N ASN A 485 13.51 8.61 14.23
CA ASN A 485 13.99 7.38 14.87
C ASN A 485 12.96 6.77 15.83
N GLU A 486 12.23 7.60 16.56
CA GLU A 486 11.15 7.15 17.44
C GLU A 486 9.95 6.68 16.63
N PHE A 487 9.53 7.44 15.63
CA PHE A 487 8.48 7.03 14.70
C PHE A 487 8.82 5.68 14.05
N ASN A 488 10.04 5.53 13.50
CA ASN A 488 10.47 4.31 12.82
C ASN A 488 10.44 3.08 13.74
N ARG A 489 10.83 3.23 15.00
CA ARG A 489 10.75 2.16 16.00
C ARG A 489 9.29 1.83 16.37
N MET A 490 8.44 2.85 16.53
CA MET A 490 7.07 2.65 16.99
C MET A 490 6.15 2.12 15.89
N ARG A 491 6.35 2.49 14.61
CA ARG A 491 5.55 1.97 13.51
C ARG A 491 5.58 0.44 13.41
N GLU A 492 6.68 -0.18 13.81
CA GLU A 492 6.85 -1.64 13.78
C GLU A 492 6.02 -2.38 14.83
N THR A 493 5.51 -1.67 15.84
CA THR A 493 4.65 -2.24 16.88
C THR A 493 3.19 -2.41 16.44
N LEU A 494 2.80 -1.75 15.35
CA LEU A 494 1.45 -1.82 14.81
C LEU A 494 1.29 -3.00 13.83
N SER A 495 0.10 -3.58 13.80
CA SER A 495 -0.30 -4.55 12.78
C SER A 495 -0.37 -3.91 11.40
N GLU A 496 -0.26 -4.71 10.34
CA GLU A 496 -0.44 -4.24 8.97
C GLU A 496 -1.88 -3.80 8.73
N ALA A 497 -2.82 -4.64 9.14
CA ALA A 497 -4.25 -4.37 9.28
C ALA A 497 -4.89 -5.57 9.99
N PRO A 498 -6.14 -5.47 10.49
CA PRO A 498 -6.84 -6.62 11.02
C PRO A 498 -6.90 -7.78 10.01
N GLY A 499 -6.37 -8.95 10.40
CA GLY A 499 -6.36 -10.16 9.58
C GLY A 499 -5.36 -10.16 8.43
N VAL A 500 -4.44 -9.21 8.37
CA VAL A 500 -3.39 -9.13 7.36
C VAL A 500 -2.02 -9.35 8.00
N ASN A 501 -1.20 -10.21 7.39
CA ASN A 501 0.16 -10.48 7.81
C ASN A 501 1.03 -10.79 6.58
N GLN A 502 1.17 -9.83 5.68
CA GLN A 502 2.01 -9.94 4.48
C GLN A 502 3.51 -9.94 4.84
N MET A 503 3.89 -9.31 5.96
CA MET A 503 5.25 -9.40 6.51
C MET A 503 5.62 -10.81 6.99
N GLY A 504 4.64 -11.71 7.15
CA GLY A 504 4.88 -13.09 7.60
C GLY A 504 5.45 -13.16 9.02
N ARG A 505 5.06 -12.25 9.90
CA ARG A 505 5.51 -12.24 11.30
C ARG A 505 4.97 -13.45 12.05
N ILE A 506 5.86 -14.17 12.74
CA ILE A 506 5.51 -15.30 13.59
C ILE A 506 5.91 -14.97 15.03
N GLY A 507 4.91 -14.91 15.92
CA GLY A 507 5.14 -14.52 17.32
C GLY A 507 5.47 -13.02 17.50
N ASN A 508 5.81 -12.66 18.73
CA ASN A 508 6.04 -11.26 19.12
C ASN A 508 7.53 -10.92 19.32
N ALA A 509 8.42 -11.91 19.21
CA ALA A 509 9.87 -11.75 19.39
C ALA A 509 10.63 -12.81 18.59
N PRO A 510 11.90 -12.55 18.21
CA PRO A 510 12.76 -13.54 17.60
C PRO A 510 12.94 -14.78 18.50
N GLY A 511 12.84 -15.97 17.91
CA GLY A 511 13.01 -17.22 18.63
C GLY A 511 12.80 -18.44 17.75
N LEU A 512 12.99 -19.64 18.34
CA LEU A 512 12.67 -20.89 17.67
C LEU A 512 11.14 -21.03 17.55
N VAL A 513 10.64 -21.07 16.33
CA VAL A 513 9.19 -21.15 16.04
C VAL A 513 8.71 -22.54 15.69
N TYR A 514 9.63 -23.41 15.25
CA TYR A 514 9.31 -24.78 14.91
C TYR A 514 10.56 -25.66 14.88
N GLU A 515 10.43 -26.90 15.38
CA GLU A 515 11.45 -27.96 15.30
C GLU A 515 10.75 -29.29 15.05
N GLN A 516 11.31 -30.10 14.17
CA GLN A 516 10.83 -31.47 13.91
C GLN A 516 12.01 -32.40 13.67
N ALA A 517 12.07 -33.47 14.46
CA ALA A 517 12.97 -34.58 14.20
C ALA A 517 12.35 -35.56 13.19
N ASN A 518 13.19 -36.22 12.40
CA ASN A 518 12.78 -37.29 11.44
C ASN A 518 11.69 -36.80 10.46
N VAL A 519 12.00 -35.77 9.69
CA VAL A 519 11.09 -35.20 8.70
C VAL A 519 10.83 -36.20 7.58
N ALA A 520 9.57 -36.61 7.42
CA ALA A 520 9.14 -37.45 6.29
C ALA A 520 8.91 -36.59 5.03
N PRO A 521 9.04 -37.16 3.82
CA PRO A 521 8.68 -36.46 2.58
C PRO A 521 7.27 -35.87 2.65
N LYS A 522 7.09 -34.64 2.18
CA LYS A 522 5.83 -33.90 2.18
C LYS A 522 5.30 -33.51 3.57
N SER A 523 6.11 -33.58 4.63
CA SER A 523 5.79 -32.97 5.91
C SER A 523 5.50 -31.47 5.74
N ARG A 524 4.58 -30.95 6.55
CA ARG A 524 4.21 -29.54 6.53
C ARG A 524 4.55 -28.90 7.86
N THR A 525 5.10 -27.70 7.82
CA THR A 525 5.23 -26.88 9.02
C THR A 525 3.86 -26.32 9.44
N PRO A 526 3.66 -25.95 10.72
CA PRO A 526 2.43 -25.31 11.18
C PRO A 526 2.27 -23.89 10.57
N HIS A 527 3.37 -23.29 10.11
CA HIS A 527 3.38 -21.99 9.49
C HIS A 527 3.46 -22.14 7.96
N ARG A 528 2.54 -21.51 7.26
CA ARG A 528 2.49 -21.56 5.79
C ARG A 528 3.70 -20.90 5.14
N GLU A 529 4.18 -19.83 5.76
CA GLU A 529 5.25 -18.99 5.25
C GLU A 529 6.00 -18.31 6.39
N ILE A 530 7.20 -17.83 6.12
CA ILE A 530 8.09 -17.15 7.05
C ILE A 530 8.41 -15.78 6.46
N GLY A 531 8.33 -14.73 7.28
CA GLY A 531 8.78 -13.37 6.91
C GLY A 531 10.31 -13.25 6.93
N TYR A 532 10.83 -12.12 6.49
CA TYR A 532 12.27 -11.83 6.51
C TYR A 532 12.85 -11.80 7.93
N GLY A 533 14.18 -11.99 8.00
CA GLY A 533 14.89 -12.20 9.24
C GLY A 533 14.73 -13.62 9.79
N TYR A 534 14.67 -14.61 8.90
CA TYR A 534 14.54 -16.00 9.26
C TYR A 534 15.82 -16.80 9.06
N ARG A 535 15.91 -17.92 9.80
CA ARG A 535 16.87 -18.98 9.58
C ARG A 535 16.17 -20.34 9.62
N VAL A 536 16.39 -21.15 8.59
CA VAL A 536 15.92 -22.55 8.52
C VAL A 536 17.14 -23.46 8.42
N THR A 537 17.23 -24.48 9.25
CA THR A 537 18.33 -25.45 9.24
C THR A 537 17.83 -26.86 9.02
N PHE A 538 18.56 -27.63 8.23
CA PHE A 538 18.28 -29.02 7.92
C PHE A 538 19.52 -29.88 8.13
N ASP A 539 19.39 -31.00 8.83
CA ASP A 539 20.35 -32.10 8.78
C ASP A 539 19.88 -33.07 7.71
N VAL A 540 20.69 -33.19 6.64
CA VAL A 540 20.36 -33.97 5.43
C VAL A 540 21.39 -35.05 5.21
N GLU A 541 20.94 -36.27 4.88
CA GLU A 541 21.79 -37.35 4.34
C GLU A 541 21.48 -37.47 2.84
N GLY A 542 22.51 -37.28 2.02
CA GLY A 542 22.39 -37.35 0.56
C GLY A 542 22.02 -38.75 0.08
N ALA A 543 21.17 -38.82 -0.92
CA ALA A 543 20.88 -40.00 -1.70
C ALA A 543 21.30 -39.77 -3.16
N ALA A 544 21.00 -40.70 -4.04
CA ALA A 544 21.14 -40.49 -5.49
C ALA A 544 19.97 -39.61 -5.96
N GLU A 545 20.15 -38.29 -5.86
CA GLU A 545 19.09 -37.31 -6.14
C GLU A 545 18.83 -37.18 -7.64
N THR A 546 17.57 -37.14 -8.01
CA THR A 546 17.15 -36.89 -9.39
C THR A 546 16.94 -35.38 -9.61
N PRO A 547 17.16 -34.84 -10.83
CA PRO A 547 16.86 -33.46 -11.12
C PRO A 547 15.41 -33.09 -10.74
N GLY A 548 15.25 -31.99 -10.01
CA GLY A 548 13.96 -31.54 -9.47
C GLY A 548 13.64 -32.03 -8.04
N THR A 549 14.58 -32.72 -7.34
CA THR A 549 14.39 -33.11 -5.95
C THR A 549 14.37 -31.89 -5.02
N GLU A 550 13.23 -31.69 -4.35
CA GLU A 550 13.01 -30.57 -3.45
C GLU A 550 13.42 -30.93 -2.01
N LEU A 551 14.08 -29.99 -1.32
CA LEU A 551 14.28 -30.06 0.12
C LEU A 551 13.15 -29.36 0.88
N PHE A 552 12.81 -28.15 0.45
CA PHE A 552 11.85 -27.29 1.13
C PHE A 552 11.11 -26.41 0.12
N ARG A 553 9.81 -26.21 0.35
CA ARG A 553 8.97 -25.35 -0.49
C ARG A 553 8.10 -24.46 0.39
N SER A 554 8.05 -23.18 0.02
CA SER A 554 7.04 -22.21 0.47
C SER A 554 6.11 -21.83 -0.69
N PRO A 555 5.07 -21.02 -0.50
CA PRO A 555 4.25 -20.53 -1.60
C PRO A 555 5.04 -19.83 -2.72
N ASP A 556 6.10 -19.09 -2.37
CA ASP A 556 6.84 -18.24 -3.30
C ASP A 556 8.21 -18.77 -3.70
N ALA A 557 8.71 -19.82 -3.02
CA ALA A 557 10.09 -20.29 -3.21
C ALA A 557 10.23 -21.80 -3.07
N VAL A 558 11.25 -22.35 -3.76
CA VAL A 558 11.63 -23.76 -3.67
C VAL A 558 13.14 -23.85 -3.46
N PHE A 559 13.57 -24.63 -2.47
CA PHE A 559 14.94 -25.03 -2.32
C PHE A 559 15.12 -26.48 -2.79
N TYR A 560 16.06 -26.69 -3.73
CA TYR A 560 16.32 -27.99 -4.34
C TYR A 560 17.58 -28.61 -3.76
N LEU A 561 17.53 -29.90 -3.43
CA LEU A 561 18.73 -30.74 -3.27
C LEU A 561 19.40 -31.01 -4.62
N SER A 562 18.59 -31.09 -5.67
CA SER A 562 19.03 -31.25 -7.06
C SER A 562 18.11 -30.43 -7.95
N ASP A 563 18.57 -29.29 -8.46
CA ASP A 563 17.76 -28.41 -9.29
C ASP A 563 17.36 -29.05 -10.63
N PRO A 564 16.24 -28.64 -11.25
CA PRO A 564 15.73 -29.30 -12.46
C PRO A 564 16.55 -29.07 -13.72
N ILE A 565 17.50 -28.11 -13.71
CA ILE A 565 18.28 -27.73 -14.90
C ILE A 565 19.71 -28.32 -14.86
N ARG A 566 20.42 -28.18 -13.74
CA ARG A 566 21.82 -28.53 -13.60
C ARG A 566 22.08 -29.70 -12.66
N GLY A 567 21.05 -30.14 -11.91
CA GLY A 567 21.17 -31.22 -10.95
C GLY A 567 22.06 -30.90 -9.74
N MET A 568 22.20 -29.64 -9.39
CA MET A 568 22.98 -29.13 -8.26
C MET A 568 22.06 -28.54 -7.20
N LEU A 569 22.59 -28.24 -6.01
CA LEU A 569 21.81 -27.44 -5.05
C LEU A 569 21.30 -26.19 -5.74
N GLY A 570 20.01 -25.88 -5.54
CA GLY A 570 19.37 -24.76 -6.22
C GLY A 570 18.30 -24.10 -5.38
N PHE A 571 18.04 -22.84 -5.71
CA PHE A 571 16.95 -22.07 -5.13
C PHE A 571 16.19 -21.37 -6.24
N ALA A 572 14.88 -21.60 -6.32
CA ALA A 572 14.00 -20.90 -7.24
C ALA A 572 13.01 -20.04 -6.48
N ARG A 573 12.78 -18.83 -6.99
CA ARG A 573 11.80 -17.91 -6.45
C ARG A 573 11.21 -17.07 -7.58
N ASP A 574 9.90 -16.97 -7.62
CA ASP A 574 9.16 -16.26 -8.66
C ASP A 574 9.64 -16.58 -10.10
N GLY A 575 9.90 -17.88 -10.36
CA GLY A 575 10.37 -18.36 -11.65
C GLY A 575 11.88 -18.18 -11.92
N TYR A 576 12.63 -17.48 -11.04
CA TYR A 576 14.07 -17.30 -11.19
C TYR A 576 14.83 -18.36 -10.41
N LEU A 577 15.70 -19.15 -11.11
CA LEU A 577 16.50 -20.21 -10.52
C LEU A 577 17.96 -19.79 -10.34
N ASN A 578 18.44 -19.82 -9.10
CA ASN A 578 19.85 -19.75 -8.76
C ASN A 578 20.39 -21.16 -8.52
N THR A 579 21.40 -21.58 -9.27
CA THR A 579 22.10 -22.85 -9.07
C THR A 579 23.39 -22.60 -8.30
N PHE A 580 23.59 -23.35 -7.21
CA PHE A 580 24.83 -23.32 -6.44
C PHE A 580 25.79 -24.36 -7.00
N SER A 581 27.09 -24.03 -7.06
CA SER A 581 28.12 -24.95 -7.55
C SER A 581 28.42 -26.05 -6.54
N TYR A 582 27.40 -26.78 -6.11
CA TYR A 582 27.53 -27.86 -5.12
C TYR A 582 26.59 -29.02 -5.44
N ASN A 583 27.18 -30.24 -5.47
CA ASN A 583 26.45 -31.50 -5.62
C ASN A 583 26.54 -32.30 -4.33
N ILE A 584 25.39 -32.72 -3.80
CA ILE A 584 25.32 -33.63 -2.66
C ILE A 584 25.69 -35.05 -3.16
N GLN A 585 26.62 -35.70 -2.46
CA GLN A 585 26.99 -37.07 -2.78
C GLN A 585 26.16 -38.07 -1.97
N PRO A 586 25.80 -39.25 -2.51
CA PRO A 586 25.15 -40.32 -1.77
C PRO A 586 25.92 -40.69 -0.49
N GLY A 587 25.19 -40.77 0.64
CA GLY A 587 25.75 -41.04 1.97
C GLY A 587 26.43 -39.84 2.65
N GLN A 588 26.51 -38.69 1.99
CA GLN A 588 27.07 -37.48 2.58
C GLN A 588 26.09 -36.88 3.56
N ARG A 589 26.50 -36.58 4.77
CA ARG A 589 25.72 -35.86 5.78
C ARG A 589 26.11 -34.39 5.75
N LEU A 590 25.11 -33.53 5.68
CA LEU A 590 25.25 -32.08 5.60
C LEU A 590 24.32 -31.41 6.60
N ASN A 591 24.79 -30.34 7.21
CA ASN A 591 23.93 -29.34 7.85
C ASN A 591 23.79 -28.17 6.88
N ILE A 592 22.57 -27.93 6.41
CA ILE A 592 22.24 -26.85 5.47
C ILE A 592 21.54 -25.77 6.24
N GLY A 593 22.09 -24.56 6.28
CA GLY A 593 21.43 -23.37 6.81
C GLY A 593 20.99 -22.44 5.67
N ILE A 594 19.74 -22.01 5.72
CA ILE A 594 19.16 -21.01 4.81
C ILE A 594 18.80 -19.80 5.66
N GLU A 595 19.41 -18.67 5.37
CA GLU A 595 19.09 -17.39 6.02
C GLU A 595 18.51 -16.45 4.98
N GLY A 596 17.44 -15.74 5.33
CA GLY A 596 16.82 -14.76 4.49
C GLY A 596 16.66 -13.43 5.21
N ASP A 597 17.10 -12.36 4.56
CA ASP A 597 16.88 -11.00 4.96
C ASP A 597 16.23 -10.19 3.81
N ASN A 598 15.96 -8.91 4.05
CA ASN A 598 15.36 -8.03 3.06
C ASN A 598 16.36 -7.34 2.12
N LEU A 599 17.67 -7.56 2.32
CA LEU A 599 18.72 -6.88 1.58
C LEU A 599 19.39 -7.81 0.55
N SER A 600 19.30 -9.12 0.78
CA SER A 600 19.94 -10.11 -0.08
C SER A 600 18.98 -11.25 -0.39
N LEU A 601 19.02 -11.70 -1.64
CA LEU A 601 18.16 -12.79 -2.08
C LEU A 601 18.43 -14.09 -1.34
N ILE A 602 19.68 -14.38 -0.93
CA ILE A 602 20.03 -15.53 -0.07
C ILE A 602 21.50 -15.45 0.38
N HIS A 603 21.75 -15.71 1.65
CA HIS A 603 23.04 -16.17 2.16
C HIS A 603 22.95 -17.67 2.45
N ILE A 604 23.78 -18.47 1.78
CA ILE A 604 24.02 -19.88 2.14
C ILE A 604 25.35 -19.91 2.88
N SER A 605 25.30 -20.26 4.16
CA SER A 605 26.53 -20.60 4.87
C SER A 605 27.06 -21.91 4.30
N GLU A 606 28.38 -21.95 3.91
CA GLU A 606 29.03 -23.20 3.51
C GLU A 606 28.82 -24.25 4.61
N PRO A 607 28.60 -25.53 4.22
CA PRO A 607 28.45 -26.60 5.17
C PRO A 607 29.74 -26.71 5.99
N THR A 608 29.67 -26.39 7.29
CA THR A 608 30.77 -26.61 8.21
C THR A 608 31.02 -28.11 8.30
N ARG A 609 32.13 -28.59 7.77
CA ARG A 609 32.65 -29.95 8.04
C ARG A 609 32.86 -30.03 9.56
N ARG A 610 31.98 -30.73 10.27
CA ARG A 610 32.36 -31.25 11.58
C ARG A 610 33.30 -32.42 11.33
N SER A 611 34.58 -32.26 11.74
CA SER A 611 35.59 -33.28 11.80
C SER A 611 35.19 -34.40 12.77
#